data_a576b317c9fdc3a57526adb2e61e337d
#
_entry.id   a576b317c9fdc3a57526adb2e61e337d
#
_cell.length_a   1.000
_cell.length_b   1.000
_cell.length_c   1.000
_cell.angle_alpha   90.00
_cell.angle_beta   90.00
_cell.angle_gamma   90.00
#
_symmetry.space_group_name_H-M   'P 1'
#
loop_
_entity.id
_entity.type
_entity.pdbx_description
1 polymer ?
#
loop_
_entity_poly.entity_id
_entity_poly.type
_entity_poly.pdbx_seq_one_letter_code
_entity_poly.pdbx_strand_id
1 'polypeptide(L)'
;IKEAVEADTIETNGSAINEATLQLIAHAQATRGVIVFTDPDYPGGKIRATIVERIPGVKHAFLRKDDAQSPKGGSLGIEHASPENIRAALKNVYTQRQVETSDIDRKFLDEWHLIGHADSGRYRELLGDVLGIGHTNGKQLLKRLRMFQLERVDVDAAMTAILKELDEKDSLTAQRQEEENR
;
A
#
# COMPACT_ATOMS: atom_id res chain seq x y z
N ILE A 1 12.89 -1.90 12.24
CA ILE A 1 12.12 -3.16 12.24
C ILE A 1 12.48 -3.99 13.45
N LYS A 2 13.74 -4.26 13.71
CA LYS A 2 14.21 -5.12 14.83
C LYS A 2 13.74 -4.67 16.23
N GLU A 3 13.45 -3.38 16.41
CA GLU A 3 12.85 -2.85 17.65
C GLU A 3 11.35 -3.13 17.75
N ALA A 4 10.69 -3.33 16.61
CA ALA A 4 9.25 -3.54 16.56
C ALA A 4 8.86 -5.02 16.65
N VAL A 5 9.63 -5.89 16.01
CA VAL A 5 9.37 -7.33 15.91
C VAL A 5 10.67 -8.13 15.94
N GLU A 6 10.58 -9.35 16.46
CA GLU A 6 11.66 -10.34 16.36
C GLU A 6 11.61 -11.01 14.98
N ALA A 7 12.43 -10.53 14.06
CA ALA A 7 12.50 -11.02 12.69
C ALA A 7 13.90 -10.84 12.10
N ASP A 8 14.30 -11.78 11.25
CA ASP A 8 15.47 -11.61 10.41
C ASP A 8 15.16 -10.69 9.23
N THR A 9 16.12 -9.87 8.84
CA THR A 9 15.96 -8.89 7.75
C THR A 9 16.98 -9.11 6.67
N ILE A 10 16.55 -9.00 5.40
CA ILE A 10 17.44 -8.93 4.22
C ILE A 10 17.29 -7.53 3.67
N GLU A 11 18.38 -6.78 3.65
CA GLU A 11 18.40 -5.42 3.13
C GLU A 11 18.72 -5.43 1.63
N THR A 12 17.96 -4.63 0.87
CA THR A 12 18.09 -4.59 -0.59
C THR A 12 19.07 -3.52 -1.08
N ASN A 13 19.54 -2.64 -0.18
CA ASN A 13 20.52 -1.59 -0.45
C ASN A 13 20.23 -0.73 -1.69
N GLY A 14 18.98 -0.29 -1.82
CA GLY A 14 18.50 0.54 -2.92
C GLY A 14 17.71 -0.21 -3.98
N SER A 15 17.28 0.51 -5.01
CA SER A 15 16.33 0.00 -6.03
C SER A 15 16.94 -0.99 -7.03
N ALA A 16 18.25 -1.07 -7.12
CA ALA A 16 18.99 -2.01 -7.98
C ALA A 16 19.39 -3.26 -7.18
N ILE A 17 18.41 -4.14 -6.93
CA ILE A 17 18.67 -5.39 -6.20
C ILE A 17 19.60 -6.28 -7.05
N ASN A 18 20.72 -6.68 -6.48
CA ASN A 18 21.66 -7.57 -7.14
C ASN A 18 21.19 -9.04 -7.08
N GLU A 19 21.76 -9.86 -7.95
CA GLU A 19 21.38 -11.28 -8.08
C GLU A 19 21.64 -12.07 -6.80
N ALA A 20 22.72 -11.77 -6.06
CA ALA A 20 23.02 -12.44 -4.81
C ALA A 20 21.95 -12.20 -3.74
N THR A 21 21.43 -10.96 -3.64
CA THR A 21 20.33 -10.62 -2.75
C THR A 21 19.04 -11.33 -3.17
N LEU A 22 18.74 -11.41 -4.48
CA LEU A 22 17.56 -12.13 -4.98
C LEU A 22 17.64 -13.63 -4.66
N GLN A 23 18.81 -14.25 -4.80
CA GLN A 23 19.03 -15.66 -4.44
C GLN A 23 18.83 -15.89 -2.94
N LEU A 24 19.31 -14.98 -2.09
CA LEU A 24 19.11 -15.05 -0.64
C LEU A 24 17.63 -14.93 -0.28
N ILE A 25 16.90 -14.01 -0.91
CA ILE A 25 15.45 -13.85 -0.73
C ILE A 25 14.71 -15.11 -1.19
N ALA A 26 15.09 -15.70 -2.34
CA ALA A 26 14.49 -16.92 -2.86
C ALA A 26 14.70 -18.10 -1.92
N HIS A 27 15.92 -18.24 -1.36
CA HIS A 27 16.21 -19.26 -0.38
C HIS A 27 15.40 -19.09 0.92
N ALA A 28 15.31 -17.86 1.42
CA ALA A 28 14.48 -17.56 2.59
C ALA A 28 13.01 -17.83 2.32
N GLN A 29 12.50 -17.52 1.13
CA GLN A 29 11.12 -17.79 0.74
C GLN A 29 10.82 -19.29 0.72
N ALA A 30 11.73 -20.10 0.22
CA ALA A 30 11.56 -21.54 0.14
C ALA A 30 11.59 -22.24 1.52
N THR A 31 12.31 -21.68 2.49
CA THR A 31 12.53 -22.30 3.81
C THR A 31 11.60 -21.78 4.90
N ARG A 32 11.31 -20.46 4.90
CA ARG A 32 10.61 -19.79 6.03
C ARG A 32 9.46 -18.89 5.57
N GLY A 33 9.41 -18.56 4.31
CA GLY A 33 8.58 -17.49 3.77
C GLY A 33 9.19 -16.10 3.98
N VAL A 34 8.82 -15.18 3.09
CA VAL A 34 9.32 -13.80 3.08
C VAL A 34 8.17 -12.81 3.08
N ILE A 35 8.30 -11.74 3.87
CA ILE A 35 7.45 -10.56 3.81
C ILE A 35 8.27 -9.43 3.18
N VAL A 36 7.81 -8.93 2.03
CA VAL A 36 8.40 -7.74 1.39
C VAL A 36 7.81 -6.50 2.05
N PHE A 37 8.66 -5.73 2.71
CA PHE A 37 8.31 -4.50 3.40
C PHE A 37 9.27 -3.40 2.96
N THR A 38 8.78 -2.43 2.20
CA THR A 38 9.57 -1.35 1.58
C THR A 38 8.92 -0.01 1.85
N ASP A 39 9.69 1.07 1.70
CA ASP A 39 9.19 2.43 1.84
C ASP A 39 7.98 2.68 0.92
N PRO A 40 7.01 3.51 1.37
CA PRO A 40 5.80 3.81 0.60
C PRO A 40 6.05 4.87 -0.50
N ASP A 41 7.14 4.68 -1.26
CA ASP A 41 7.62 5.56 -2.32
C ASP A 41 7.80 4.82 -3.65
N TYR A 42 8.24 5.55 -4.69
CA TYR A 42 8.48 4.98 -6.01
C TYR A 42 9.65 3.98 -6.04
N PRO A 43 10.82 4.24 -5.45
CA PRO A 43 11.90 3.27 -5.31
C PRO A 43 11.45 2.00 -4.58
N GLY A 44 10.76 2.10 -3.44
CA GLY A 44 10.23 0.95 -2.71
C GLY A 44 9.26 0.11 -3.53
N GLY A 45 8.42 0.77 -4.34
CA GLY A 45 7.54 0.10 -5.30
C GLY A 45 8.31 -0.68 -6.39
N LYS A 46 9.44 -0.16 -6.87
CA LYS A 46 10.31 -0.87 -7.84
C LYS A 46 10.96 -2.10 -7.22
N ILE A 47 11.51 -1.98 -6.02
CA ILE A 47 12.09 -3.09 -5.26
C ILE A 47 11.08 -4.23 -5.15
N ARG A 48 9.87 -3.91 -4.70
CA ARG A 48 8.76 -4.84 -4.55
C ARG A 48 8.41 -5.54 -5.86
N ALA A 49 8.29 -4.78 -6.96
CA ALA A 49 7.97 -5.34 -8.27
C ALA A 49 9.04 -6.33 -8.75
N THR A 50 10.33 -6.00 -8.60
CA THR A 50 11.43 -6.87 -8.96
C THR A 50 11.43 -8.19 -8.16
N ILE A 51 11.17 -8.11 -6.85
CA ILE A 51 11.12 -9.32 -6.00
C ILE A 51 9.95 -10.21 -6.43
N VAL A 52 8.76 -9.64 -6.62
CA VAL A 52 7.55 -10.38 -7.03
C VAL A 52 7.72 -11.08 -8.37
N GLU A 53 8.35 -10.42 -9.34
CA GLU A 53 8.59 -10.98 -10.67
C GLU A 53 9.51 -12.22 -10.62
N ARG A 54 10.49 -12.19 -9.72
CA ARG A 54 11.52 -13.23 -9.64
C ARG A 54 11.22 -14.32 -8.61
N ILE A 55 10.43 -14.01 -7.59
CA ILE A 55 10.21 -14.88 -6.44
C ILE A 55 8.71 -14.90 -6.11
N PRO A 56 7.95 -15.83 -6.71
CA PRO A 56 6.52 -15.92 -6.48
C PRO A 56 6.19 -16.36 -5.04
N GLY A 57 5.02 -15.96 -4.56
CA GLY A 57 4.49 -16.39 -3.26
C GLY A 57 5.01 -15.60 -2.05
N VAL A 58 5.86 -14.59 -2.23
CA VAL A 58 6.24 -13.68 -1.15
C VAL A 58 5.01 -12.93 -0.62
N LYS A 59 4.98 -12.70 0.68
CA LYS A 59 3.96 -11.87 1.32
C LYS A 59 4.35 -10.39 1.24
N HIS A 60 3.35 -9.52 1.39
CA HIS A 60 3.55 -8.07 1.33
C HIS A 60 2.97 -7.39 2.56
N ALA A 61 3.75 -6.49 3.14
CA ALA A 61 3.29 -5.53 4.13
C ALA A 61 3.46 -4.11 3.60
N PHE A 62 2.58 -3.20 3.99
CA PHE A 62 2.58 -1.80 3.57
C PHE A 62 2.46 -0.89 4.77
N LEU A 63 3.28 0.15 4.76
CA LEU A 63 3.18 1.27 5.68
C LEU A 63 2.39 2.39 4.99
N ARG A 64 1.51 3.05 5.73
CA ARG A 64 0.85 4.27 5.25
C ARG A 64 1.88 5.37 5.08
N LYS A 65 1.68 6.27 4.14
CA LYS A 65 2.60 7.40 3.91
C LYS A 65 2.72 8.29 5.14
N ASP A 66 1.59 8.58 5.80
CA ASP A 66 1.56 9.41 7.01
C ASP A 66 2.38 8.80 8.14
N ASP A 67 2.38 7.46 8.25
CA ASP A 67 3.14 6.71 9.25
C ASP A 67 4.64 6.61 8.93
N ALA A 68 5.01 6.90 7.68
CA ALA A 68 6.39 6.84 7.16
C ALA A 68 7.05 8.21 7.01
N GLN A 69 6.33 9.30 7.35
CA GLN A 69 6.83 10.65 7.13
C GLN A 69 7.84 11.06 8.20
N SER A 70 8.95 11.64 7.76
CA SER A 70 9.93 12.23 8.67
C SER A 70 9.31 13.35 9.49
N PRO A 71 9.53 13.41 10.82
CA PRO A 71 9.05 14.52 11.66
C PRO A 71 9.52 15.91 11.21
N LYS A 72 10.61 15.96 10.46
CA LYS A 72 11.18 17.22 9.89
C LYS A 72 10.69 17.51 8.47
N GLY A 73 9.83 16.64 7.91
CA GLY A 73 9.41 16.69 6.51
C GLY A 73 10.50 16.22 5.54
N GLY A 74 10.10 15.97 4.27
CA GLY A 74 11.03 15.77 3.15
C GLY A 74 11.35 14.33 2.78
N SER A 75 11.32 13.33 3.65
CA SER A 75 11.54 11.94 3.28
C SER A 75 10.45 11.01 3.82
N LEU A 76 10.18 9.96 3.03
CA LEU A 76 9.35 8.82 3.43
C LEU A 76 10.25 7.62 3.65
N GLY A 77 10.12 6.96 4.81
CA GLY A 77 10.92 5.79 5.12
C GLY A 77 10.37 5.00 6.29
N ILE A 78 10.57 3.68 6.26
CA ILE A 78 10.19 2.78 7.36
C ILE A 78 10.91 3.18 8.66
N GLU A 79 12.08 3.80 8.57
CA GLU A 79 12.88 4.27 9.71
C GLU A 79 12.20 5.38 10.52
N HIS A 80 11.22 6.07 9.94
CA HIS A 80 10.45 7.12 10.61
C HIS A 80 9.20 6.59 11.31
N ALA A 81 8.79 5.36 11.01
CA ALA A 81 7.59 4.76 11.57
C ALA A 81 7.78 4.31 13.01
N SER A 82 6.73 4.48 13.82
CA SER A 82 6.72 3.96 15.18
C SER A 82 6.72 2.41 15.19
N PRO A 83 7.23 1.78 16.27
CA PRO A 83 7.14 0.32 16.40
C PRO A 83 5.71 -0.21 16.33
N GLU A 84 4.71 0.56 16.79
CA GLU A 84 3.29 0.23 16.73
C GLU A 84 2.80 0.16 15.28
N ASN A 85 3.14 1.16 14.45
CA ASN A 85 2.76 1.23 13.04
C ASN A 85 3.42 0.12 12.23
N ILE A 86 4.68 -0.20 12.53
CA ILE A 86 5.37 -1.34 11.92
C ILE A 86 4.66 -2.65 12.28
N ARG A 87 4.30 -2.87 13.55
CA ARG A 87 3.56 -4.06 13.97
C ARG A 87 2.20 -4.15 13.31
N ALA A 88 1.48 -3.05 13.20
CA ALA A 88 0.18 -2.99 12.52
C ALA A 88 0.30 -3.35 11.04
N ALA A 89 1.29 -2.80 10.33
CA ALA A 89 1.56 -3.11 8.93
C ALA A 89 1.91 -4.59 8.73
N LEU A 90 2.70 -5.19 9.64
CA LEU A 90 3.10 -6.59 9.56
C LEU A 90 1.99 -7.57 9.97
N LYS A 91 0.94 -7.14 10.67
CA LYS A 91 -0.25 -7.97 10.92
C LYS A 91 -1.12 -8.12 9.68
N ASN A 92 -1.14 -7.13 8.81
CA ASN A 92 -1.96 -7.07 7.61
C ASN A 92 -1.14 -7.49 6.38
N VAL A 93 -0.60 -8.70 6.37
CA VAL A 93 0.18 -9.20 5.23
C VAL A 93 -0.69 -9.87 4.19
N TYR A 94 -0.41 -9.56 2.94
CA TYR A 94 -1.06 -10.14 1.77
C TYR A 94 -0.14 -11.15 1.10
N THR A 95 -0.71 -12.26 0.65
CA THR A 95 0.03 -13.24 -0.18
C THR A 95 -0.41 -13.04 -1.62
N GLN A 96 0.54 -12.86 -2.54
CA GLN A 96 0.22 -12.89 -3.94
C GLN A 96 -0.13 -14.33 -4.35
N ARG A 97 -1.39 -14.57 -4.72
CA ARG A 97 -1.81 -15.77 -5.46
C ARG A 97 -1.91 -15.40 -6.93
N GLN A 98 -1.70 -16.34 -7.82
CA GLN A 98 -2.07 -16.16 -9.23
C GLN A 98 -3.60 -16.25 -9.31
N VAL A 99 -4.26 -15.11 -9.53
CA VAL A 99 -5.70 -15.08 -9.81
C VAL A 99 -5.88 -15.05 -11.32
N GLU A 100 -6.45 -16.10 -11.84
CA GLU A 100 -6.75 -16.20 -13.27
C GLU A 100 -7.88 -15.25 -13.69
N THR A 101 -8.77 -14.85 -12.78
CA THR A 101 -9.88 -13.93 -13.09
C THR A 101 -10.16 -12.99 -11.95
N SER A 102 -10.00 -11.69 -12.17
CA SER A 102 -10.53 -10.62 -11.31
C SER A 102 -11.79 -10.06 -11.97
N ASP A 103 -12.84 -9.87 -11.20
CA ASP A 103 -14.09 -9.25 -11.64
C ASP A 103 -13.98 -7.72 -11.79
N ILE A 104 -12.84 -7.15 -11.37
CA ILE A 104 -12.55 -5.71 -11.48
C ILE A 104 -12.04 -5.41 -12.89
N ASP A 105 -12.73 -4.48 -13.57
CA ASP A 105 -12.38 -3.95 -14.88
C ASP A 105 -12.20 -2.41 -14.85
N ARG A 106 -11.86 -1.82 -16.00
CA ARG A 106 -11.69 -0.37 -16.10
C ARG A 106 -12.99 0.40 -15.88
N LYS A 107 -14.13 -0.16 -16.29
CA LYS A 107 -15.43 0.47 -16.11
C LYS A 107 -15.75 0.61 -14.62
N PHE A 108 -15.52 -0.44 -13.85
CA PHE A 108 -15.69 -0.41 -12.39
C PHE A 108 -14.79 0.64 -11.71
N LEU A 109 -13.52 0.77 -12.17
CA LEU A 109 -12.62 1.81 -11.64
C LEU A 109 -13.08 3.24 -11.99
N ASP A 110 -13.69 3.42 -13.14
CA ASP A 110 -14.27 4.69 -13.57
C ASP A 110 -15.53 5.05 -12.75
N GLU A 111 -16.41 4.07 -12.50
CA GLU A 111 -17.61 4.22 -11.66
C GLU A 111 -17.26 4.74 -10.25
N TRP A 112 -16.15 4.31 -9.68
CA TRP A 112 -15.64 4.79 -8.40
C TRP A 112 -14.73 6.03 -8.51
N HIS A 113 -14.66 6.67 -9.66
CA HIS A 113 -13.77 7.83 -9.93
C HIS A 113 -12.29 7.56 -9.62
N LEU A 114 -11.86 6.31 -9.66
CA LEU A 114 -10.47 5.91 -9.42
C LEU A 114 -9.57 6.17 -10.62
N ILE A 115 -10.14 6.40 -11.80
CA ILE A 115 -9.46 6.78 -13.05
C ILE A 115 -10.29 7.83 -13.80
N GLY A 116 -9.63 8.67 -14.59
CA GLY A 116 -10.29 9.59 -15.53
C GLY A 116 -10.91 10.86 -14.94
N HIS A 117 -10.92 11.04 -13.62
CA HIS A 117 -11.53 12.18 -12.94
C HIS A 117 -10.48 13.05 -12.23
N ALA A 118 -10.83 14.32 -11.92
CA ALA A 118 -9.93 15.26 -11.28
C ALA A 118 -9.38 14.74 -9.93
N ASP A 119 -10.26 14.14 -9.11
CA ASP A 119 -9.92 13.65 -7.78
C ASP A 119 -9.42 12.20 -7.76
N SER A 120 -9.26 11.57 -8.92
CA SER A 120 -8.85 10.16 -9.02
C SER A 120 -7.53 9.89 -8.29
N GLY A 121 -6.61 10.86 -8.24
CA GLY A 121 -5.35 10.74 -7.51
C GLY A 121 -5.58 10.56 -6.01
N ARG A 122 -6.42 11.43 -5.43
CA ARG A 122 -6.79 11.42 -4.01
C ARG A 122 -7.52 10.12 -3.63
N TYR A 123 -8.50 9.72 -4.43
CA TYR A 123 -9.25 8.47 -4.15
C TYR A 123 -8.36 7.23 -4.22
N ARG A 124 -7.42 7.15 -5.17
CA ARG A 124 -6.46 6.04 -5.21
C ARG A 124 -5.51 6.01 -4.02
N GLU A 125 -5.11 7.17 -3.51
CA GLU A 125 -4.27 7.26 -2.31
C GLU A 125 -5.01 6.72 -1.08
N LEU A 126 -6.23 7.23 -0.83
CA LEU A 126 -7.07 6.77 0.26
C LEU A 126 -7.40 5.28 0.16
N LEU A 127 -7.77 4.81 -1.05
CA LEU A 127 -8.01 3.39 -1.30
C LEU A 127 -6.76 2.54 -1.03
N GLY A 128 -5.60 3.01 -1.46
CA GLY A 128 -4.33 2.34 -1.22
C GLY A 128 -3.99 2.20 0.26
N ASP A 129 -4.32 3.22 1.05
CA ASP A 129 -4.14 3.21 2.51
C ASP A 129 -5.13 2.28 3.21
N VAL A 130 -6.42 2.35 2.86
CA VAL A 130 -7.48 1.51 3.46
C VAL A 130 -7.25 0.02 3.14
N LEU A 131 -6.94 -0.31 1.89
CA LEU A 131 -6.69 -1.68 1.47
C LEU A 131 -5.26 -2.16 1.76
N GLY A 132 -4.36 -1.28 2.23
CA GLY A 132 -2.96 -1.63 2.51
C GLY A 132 -2.18 -2.07 1.26
N ILE A 133 -2.55 -1.60 0.08
CA ILE A 133 -1.91 -1.95 -1.19
C ILE A 133 -0.89 -0.90 -1.67
N GLY A 134 -0.74 0.17 -0.91
CA GLY A 134 0.16 1.28 -1.20
C GLY A 134 -0.30 2.16 -2.37
N HIS A 135 0.41 3.27 -2.58
CA HIS A 135 0.07 4.22 -3.64
C HIS A 135 0.24 3.62 -5.04
N THR A 136 -0.73 3.93 -5.92
CA THR A 136 -0.69 3.54 -7.34
C THR A 136 -1.12 4.68 -8.24
N ASN A 137 -0.59 4.71 -9.46
CA ASN A 137 -1.17 5.54 -10.52
C ASN A 137 -2.33 4.80 -11.22
N GLY A 138 -3.12 5.53 -12.03
CA GLY A 138 -4.30 4.95 -12.69
C GLY A 138 -4.01 3.79 -13.65
N LYS A 139 -2.79 3.75 -14.24
CA LYS A 139 -2.38 2.65 -15.14
C LYS A 139 -2.01 1.37 -14.36
N GLN A 140 -1.56 1.53 -13.13
CA GLN A 140 -1.08 0.42 -12.29
C GLN A 140 -2.14 -0.11 -11.34
N LEU A 141 -3.20 0.66 -11.05
CA LEU A 141 -4.20 0.30 -10.05
C LEU A 141 -4.83 -1.07 -10.32
N LEU A 142 -5.33 -1.30 -11.54
CA LEU A 142 -5.96 -2.59 -11.89
C LEU A 142 -5.01 -3.77 -11.69
N LYS A 143 -3.75 -3.62 -12.14
CA LYS A 143 -2.73 -4.64 -11.93
C LYS A 143 -2.46 -4.87 -10.44
N ARG A 144 -2.48 -3.80 -9.64
CA ARG A 144 -2.24 -3.86 -8.20
C ARG A 144 -3.40 -4.56 -7.47
N LEU A 145 -4.64 -4.21 -7.76
CA LEU A 145 -5.82 -4.86 -7.19
C LEU A 145 -5.83 -6.37 -7.50
N ARG A 146 -5.54 -6.74 -8.73
CA ARG A 146 -5.41 -8.15 -9.15
C ARG A 146 -4.27 -8.86 -8.43
N MET A 147 -3.13 -8.22 -8.30
CA MET A 147 -1.96 -8.77 -7.61
C MET A 147 -2.27 -9.13 -6.14
N PHE A 148 -3.15 -8.38 -5.48
CA PHE A 148 -3.59 -8.61 -4.10
C PHE A 148 -4.89 -9.41 -4.01
N GLN A 149 -5.41 -9.90 -5.16
CA GLN A 149 -6.65 -10.69 -5.22
C GLN A 149 -7.86 -9.99 -4.61
N LEU A 150 -7.89 -8.68 -4.73
CA LEU A 150 -9.01 -7.89 -4.28
C LEU A 150 -10.14 -8.05 -5.31
N GLU A 151 -11.33 -8.27 -4.78
CA GLU A 151 -12.56 -8.39 -5.55
C GLU A 151 -13.34 -7.05 -5.51
N ARG A 152 -14.38 -6.94 -6.32
CA ARG A 152 -15.25 -5.75 -6.32
C ARG A 152 -15.76 -5.42 -4.92
N VAL A 153 -16.19 -6.41 -4.17
CA VAL A 153 -16.72 -6.24 -2.81
C VAL A 153 -15.74 -5.56 -1.87
N ASP A 154 -14.43 -5.84 -2.00
CA ASP A 154 -13.39 -5.22 -1.17
C ASP A 154 -13.24 -3.73 -1.51
N VAL A 155 -13.23 -3.42 -2.80
CA VAL A 155 -13.13 -2.03 -3.28
C VAL A 155 -14.41 -1.25 -2.97
N ASP A 156 -15.60 -1.84 -3.15
CA ASP A 156 -16.89 -1.23 -2.82
C ASP A 156 -16.97 -0.87 -1.33
N ALA A 157 -16.59 -1.79 -0.46
CA ALA A 157 -16.57 -1.56 0.98
C ALA A 157 -15.59 -0.45 1.37
N ALA A 158 -14.38 -0.48 0.83
CA ALA A 158 -13.36 0.51 1.10
C ALA A 158 -13.77 1.91 0.60
N MET A 159 -14.27 2.02 -0.64
CA MET A 159 -14.70 3.29 -1.21
C MET A 159 -15.93 3.87 -0.49
N THR A 160 -16.87 3.03 -0.10
CA THR A 160 -18.03 3.46 0.71
C THR A 160 -17.59 4.05 2.05
N ALA A 161 -16.64 3.42 2.73
CA ALA A 161 -16.08 3.93 3.98
C ALA A 161 -15.33 5.25 3.79
N ILE A 162 -14.52 5.36 2.72
CA ILE A 162 -13.77 6.58 2.37
C ILE A 162 -14.72 7.75 2.12
N LEU A 163 -15.76 7.56 1.29
CA LEU A 163 -16.71 8.63 0.97
C LEU A 163 -17.46 9.10 2.21
N LYS A 164 -17.89 8.17 3.06
CA LYS A 164 -18.55 8.51 4.32
C LYS A 164 -17.64 9.35 5.23
N GLU A 165 -16.37 8.99 5.37
CA GLU A 165 -15.42 9.75 6.18
C GLU A 165 -15.15 11.15 5.61
N LEU A 166 -15.12 11.29 4.27
CA LEU A 166 -14.97 12.59 3.62
C LEU A 166 -16.17 13.49 3.85
N ASP A 167 -17.40 12.98 3.70
CA ASP A 167 -18.64 13.72 3.94
C ASP A 167 -18.76 14.20 5.40
N GLU A 168 -18.35 13.36 6.36
CA GLU A 168 -18.31 13.72 7.77
C GLU A 168 -17.32 14.85 8.05
N LYS A 169 -16.13 14.81 7.45
CA LYS A 169 -15.11 15.86 7.59
C LYS A 169 -15.55 17.19 6.96
N ASP A 170 -16.15 17.14 5.78
CA ASP A 170 -16.64 18.33 5.10
C ASP A 170 -17.76 18.99 5.89
N SER A 171 -18.69 18.20 6.47
CA SER A 171 -19.76 18.68 7.33
C SER A 171 -19.25 19.36 8.60
N LEU A 172 -18.25 18.78 9.26
CA LEU A 172 -17.62 19.36 10.45
C LEU A 172 -16.85 20.67 10.14
N THR A 173 -16.24 20.74 8.97
CA THR A 173 -15.52 21.94 8.54
C THR A 173 -16.49 23.09 8.25
N ALA A 174 -17.63 22.81 7.60
CA ALA A 174 -18.66 23.79 7.33
C ALA A 174 -19.27 24.34 8.62
N GLN A 175 -19.54 23.50 9.62
CA GLN A 175 -20.08 23.92 10.91
C GLN A 175 -19.10 24.85 11.68
N ARG A 176 -17.80 24.56 11.67
CA ARG A 176 -16.78 25.42 12.29
C ARG A 176 -16.69 26.80 11.64
N GLN A 177 -16.79 26.86 10.30
CA GLN A 177 -16.77 28.13 9.58
C GLN A 177 -18.00 28.98 9.85
N GLU A 178 -19.17 28.36 10.05
CA GLU A 178 -20.40 29.06 10.45
C GLU A 178 -20.33 29.59 11.90
N GLU A 179 -19.67 28.89 12.80
CA GLU A 179 -19.45 29.33 14.19
C GLU A 179 -18.44 30.48 14.27
N GLU A 180 -17.38 30.47 13.46
CA GLU A 180 -16.37 31.56 13.41
C GLU A 180 -16.89 32.86 12.78
N ASN A 181 -17.92 32.76 11.94
CA ASN A 181 -18.53 33.92 11.26
C ASN A 181 -19.72 34.55 12.04
N ARG A 182 -20.02 34.08 13.24
CA ARG A 182 -21.04 34.62 14.16
C ARG A 182 -20.45 35.51 15.23
#